data_d96740a9ad1f9c9c89cca9e21bd9c124
#
_entry.id   d96740a9ad1f9c9c89cca9e21bd9c124
#
_cell.length_a   1.000
_cell.length_b   1.000
_cell.length_c   1.000
_cell.angle_alpha   90.00
_cell.angle_beta   90.00
_cell.angle_gamma   90.00
#
_symmetry.space_group_name_H-M   'P 1'
#
loop_
_entity.id
_entity.type
_entity.pdbx_description
1 polymer ?
#
loop_
_entity_poly.entity_id
_entity_poly.type
_entity_poly.pdbx_seq_one_letter_code
_entity_poly.pdbx_strand_id
1 'polypeptide(L)'
;MTNAPNVYEQQFEYDDADPPGYRCGVARVSRAAGGKDIVIKEFLIPPGETLCPYHYEYEEEWLLVLEGTATVRTPEGEQEASRGSLMCFPAGPAGAHKVANPGAEPVLALMWSSAREPSVSVYPDSDMLGVWAGEDHVILRRADGHVDYYEGE
;
A
#
# COMPACT_ATOMS: atom_id res chain seq x y z
N MET A 1 30.19 -2.45 -5.06
CA MET A 1 29.05 -2.09 -5.92
C MET A 1 27.89 -2.95 -5.48
N THR A 2 26.82 -2.35 -4.99
CA THR A 2 25.57 -3.09 -4.75
C THR A 2 25.03 -3.51 -6.11
N ASN A 3 24.82 -4.83 -6.32
CA ASN A 3 24.10 -5.28 -7.50
C ASN A 3 22.72 -4.64 -7.49
N ALA A 4 22.30 -4.01 -8.59
CA ALA A 4 20.96 -3.47 -8.72
C ALA A 4 19.96 -4.62 -8.52
N PRO A 5 18.94 -4.45 -7.66
CA PRO A 5 17.91 -5.48 -7.51
C PRO A 5 17.14 -5.64 -8.83
N ASN A 6 16.87 -6.88 -9.19
CA ASN A 6 16.03 -7.20 -10.35
C ASN A 6 14.59 -7.45 -9.83
N VAL A 7 13.64 -6.68 -10.33
CA VAL A 7 12.23 -6.80 -9.90
C VAL A 7 11.56 -8.12 -10.29
N TYR A 8 12.14 -8.91 -11.17
CA TYR A 8 11.66 -10.24 -11.50
C TYR A 8 12.37 -11.38 -10.75
N GLU A 9 13.28 -11.05 -9.83
CA GLU A 9 14.10 -12.01 -9.11
C GLU A 9 14.07 -11.75 -7.60
N GLN A 10 12.99 -11.13 -7.09
CA GLN A 10 12.85 -10.81 -5.68
C GLN A 10 12.45 -12.03 -4.85
N GLN A 11 12.87 -12.03 -3.60
CA GLN A 11 12.35 -12.93 -2.57
C GLN A 11 11.31 -12.16 -1.75
N PHE A 12 10.11 -12.75 -1.62
CA PHE A 12 9.01 -12.13 -0.92
C PHE A 12 8.96 -12.59 0.55
N GLU A 13 8.78 -11.63 1.43
CA GLU A 13 8.46 -11.86 2.83
C GLU A 13 6.94 -11.90 2.98
N TYR A 14 6.44 -12.79 3.81
CA TYR A 14 5.02 -12.91 4.18
C TYR A 14 4.89 -12.72 5.68
N ASP A 15 3.83 -12.05 6.12
CA ASP A 15 3.50 -11.92 7.53
C ASP A 15 2.45 -12.98 7.90
N ASP A 16 2.79 -13.88 8.82
CA ASP A 16 1.88 -14.93 9.30
C ASP A 16 0.68 -14.35 10.08
N ALA A 17 0.77 -13.10 10.51
CA ALA A 17 -0.32 -12.38 11.18
C ALA A 17 -1.37 -11.82 10.21
N ASP A 18 -1.07 -11.77 8.91
CA ASP A 18 -2.02 -11.28 7.92
C ASP A 18 -3.26 -12.17 7.85
N PRO A 19 -4.46 -11.59 7.95
CA PRO A 19 -5.69 -12.35 7.88
C PRO A 19 -5.93 -12.88 6.46
N PRO A 20 -6.75 -13.94 6.30
CA PRO A 20 -7.20 -14.39 4.98
C PRO A 20 -7.83 -13.24 4.19
N GLY A 21 -7.45 -13.12 2.91
CA GLY A 21 -7.84 -12.01 2.04
C GLY A 21 -6.82 -10.86 1.95
N TYR A 22 -5.73 -10.92 2.74
CA TYR A 22 -4.66 -9.90 2.76
C TYR A 22 -3.24 -10.49 2.78
N ARG A 23 -3.08 -11.76 2.44
CA ARG A 23 -1.81 -12.49 2.48
C ARG A 23 -0.99 -12.27 1.22
N CYS A 24 -0.29 -11.15 1.15
CA CYS A 24 0.55 -10.80 0.02
C CYS A 24 2.03 -10.92 0.36
N GLY A 25 2.83 -11.32 -0.61
CA GLY A 25 4.29 -11.27 -0.48
C GLY A 25 4.80 -9.86 -0.70
N VAL A 26 5.78 -9.41 0.09
CA VAL A 26 6.37 -8.05 0.02
C VAL A 26 7.88 -8.14 -0.16
N ALA A 27 8.44 -7.39 -1.11
CA ALA A 27 9.87 -7.18 -1.25
C ALA A 27 10.20 -5.67 -1.20
N ARG A 28 11.19 -5.29 -0.38
CA ARG A 28 11.58 -3.88 -0.15
C ARG A 28 12.68 -3.46 -1.14
N VAL A 29 12.29 -3.21 -2.38
CA VAL A 29 13.20 -3.00 -3.52
C VAL A 29 14.06 -1.75 -3.34
N SER A 30 13.48 -0.61 -2.93
CA SER A 30 14.24 0.63 -2.74
C SER A 30 15.32 0.50 -1.67
N ARG A 31 15.03 -0.22 -0.58
CA ARG A 31 16.02 -0.48 0.48
C ARG A 31 17.19 -1.31 -0.04
N ALA A 32 16.91 -2.35 -0.82
CA ALA A 32 17.93 -3.18 -1.46
C ALA A 32 18.80 -2.37 -2.45
N ALA A 33 18.20 -1.41 -3.15
CA ALA A 33 18.88 -0.49 -4.06
C ALA A 33 19.64 0.66 -3.36
N GLY A 34 19.47 0.83 -2.02
CA GLY A 34 20.08 1.93 -1.26
C GLY A 34 19.28 3.24 -1.28
N GLY A 35 18.00 3.19 -1.66
CA GLY A 35 17.08 4.34 -1.65
C GLY A 35 16.76 4.80 -0.23
N LYS A 36 16.56 6.12 -0.05
CA LYS A 36 16.26 6.75 1.25
C LYS A 36 15.00 7.62 1.21
N ASP A 37 14.82 8.37 0.13
CA ASP A 37 13.76 9.38 0.04
C ASP A 37 12.49 8.86 -0.65
N ILE A 38 12.61 7.72 -1.34
CA ILE A 38 11.51 7.03 -2.02
C ILE A 38 11.44 5.59 -1.50
N VAL A 39 10.27 5.19 -1.06
CA VAL A 39 9.96 3.79 -0.76
C VAL A 39 9.40 3.13 -2.02
N ILE A 40 10.03 2.06 -2.47
CA ILE A 40 9.54 1.19 -3.53
C ILE A 40 9.39 -0.21 -2.94
N LYS A 41 8.18 -0.72 -2.95
CA LYS A 41 7.87 -2.10 -2.57
C LYS A 41 7.35 -2.84 -3.78
N GLU A 42 7.71 -4.09 -3.87
CA GLU A 42 7.12 -5.02 -4.82
C GLU A 42 6.20 -5.97 -4.07
N PHE A 43 5.07 -6.26 -4.67
CA PHE A 43 4.04 -7.09 -4.10
C PHE A 43 3.70 -8.24 -5.02
N LEU A 44 3.70 -9.45 -4.46
CA LEU A 44 3.10 -10.62 -5.07
C LEU A 44 1.72 -10.83 -4.44
N ILE A 45 0.67 -10.63 -5.23
CA ILE A 45 -0.72 -10.72 -4.78
C ILE A 45 -1.31 -12.04 -5.30
N PRO A 46 -1.46 -13.06 -4.45
CA PRO A 46 -2.04 -14.34 -4.87
C PRO A 46 -3.52 -14.19 -5.28
N PRO A 47 -4.07 -15.18 -6.00
CA PRO A 47 -5.51 -15.26 -6.28
C PRO A 47 -6.37 -15.13 -5.02
N GLY A 48 -7.37 -14.26 -5.07
CA GLY A 48 -8.31 -14.00 -3.97
C GLY A 48 -7.81 -13.06 -2.88
N GLU A 49 -6.54 -12.61 -2.95
CA GLU A 49 -5.96 -11.72 -1.94
C GLU A 49 -6.05 -10.25 -2.36
N THR A 50 -5.98 -9.39 -1.36
CA THR A 50 -6.00 -7.93 -1.49
C THR A 50 -4.75 -7.36 -0.87
N LEU A 51 -4.14 -6.38 -1.50
CA LEU A 51 -2.89 -5.78 -1.04
C LEU A 51 -3.04 -5.07 0.32
N CYS A 52 -4.09 -4.28 0.47
CA CYS A 52 -4.37 -3.51 1.68
C CYS A 52 -5.86 -3.14 1.74
N PRO A 53 -6.40 -2.76 2.90
CA PRO A 53 -7.73 -2.16 3.01
C PRO A 53 -7.86 -0.91 2.14
N TYR A 54 -9.08 -0.54 1.75
CA TYR A 54 -9.34 0.71 1.06
C TYR A 54 -8.87 1.89 1.91
N HIS A 55 -7.92 2.67 1.40
CA HIS A 55 -7.28 3.75 2.15
C HIS A 55 -6.80 4.86 1.23
N TYR A 56 -6.47 6.00 1.83
CA TYR A 56 -5.64 7.02 1.23
C TYR A 56 -4.57 7.48 2.21
N GLU A 57 -3.50 8.03 1.67
CA GLU A 57 -2.42 8.65 2.42
C GLU A 57 -2.32 10.15 2.12
N TYR A 58 -1.57 10.89 2.92
CA TYR A 58 -1.24 12.29 2.63
C TYR A 58 0.05 12.43 1.83
N GLU A 59 0.54 11.29 1.31
CA GLU A 59 1.59 11.19 0.32
C GLU A 59 0.99 10.71 -1.02
N GLU A 60 1.60 11.10 -2.13
CA GLU A 60 1.24 10.57 -3.44
C GLU A 60 1.80 9.16 -3.57
N GLU A 61 0.97 8.22 -4.01
CA GLU A 61 1.35 6.84 -4.26
C GLU A 61 1.18 6.47 -5.72
N TRP A 62 1.98 5.54 -6.16
CA TRP A 62 1.95 5.04 -7.53
C TRP A 62 1.90 3.51 -7.55
N LEU A 63 1.23 2.97 -8.54
CA LEU A 63 1.13 1.54 -8.84
C LEU A 63 1.58 1.30 -10.28
N LEU A 64 2.47 0.32 -10.47
CA LEU A 64 2.81 -0.24 -11.77
C LEU A 64 2.59 -1.75 -11.73
N VAL A 65 1.68 -2.27 -12.56
CA VAL A 65 1.48 -3.72 -12.71
C VAL A 65 2.57 -4.28 -13.62
N LEU A 66 3.37 -5.20 -13.10
CA LEU A 66 4.44 -5.88 -13.84
C LEU A 66 3.92 -7.14 -14.54
N GLU A 67 3.08 -7.92 -13.86
CA GLU A 67 2.47 -9.16 -14.38
C GLU A 67 1.06 -9.36 -13.82
N GLY A 68 0.22 -10.05 -14.58
CA GLY A 68 -1.16 -10.32 -14.22
C GLY A 68 -2.10 -9.14 -14.45
N THR A 69 -3.27 -9.21 -13.82
CA THR A 69 -4.31 -8.16 -13.86
C THR A 69 -4.92 -8.00 -12.49
N ALA A 70 -4.81 -6.82 -11.93
CA ALA A 70 -5.42 -6.43 -10.66
C ALA A 70 -6.74 -5.69 -10.90
N THR A 71 -7.64 -5.75 -9.94
CA THR A 71 -8.77 -4.83 -9.83
C THR A 71 -8.40 -3.72 -8.84
N VAL A 72 -8.52 -2.47 -9.28
CA VAL A 72 -8.23 -1.29 -8.47
C VAL A 72 -9.52 -0.52 -8.22
N ARG A 73 -9.94 -0.43 -6.95
CA ARG A 73 -11.03 0.43 -6.52
C ARG A 73 -10.48 1.82 -6.22
N THR A 74 -11.16 2.84 -6.75
CA THR A 74 -10.89 4.26 -6.49
C THR A 74 -12.20 4.97 -6.10
N PRO A 75 -12.22 6.27 -5.79
CA PRO A 75 -13.46 7.02 -5.59
C PRO A 75 -14.38 7.04 -6.81
N GLU A 76 -13.83 6.89 -8.01
CA GLU A 76 -14.59 6.86 -9.28
C GLU A 76 -15.18 5.46 -9.58
N GLY A 77 -14.79 4.43 -8.83
CA GLY A 77 -15.24 3.05 -9.01
C GLY A 77 -14.09 2.06 -9.17
N GLU A 78 -14.41 0.88 -9.69
CA GLU A 78 -13.44 -0.18 -9.93
C GLU A 78 -13.00 -0.20 -11.39
N GLN A 79 -11.72 -0.47 -11.61
CA GLN A 79 -11.15 -0.67 -12.93
C GLN A 79 -10.09 -1.78 -12.91
N GLU A 80 -9.88 -2.40 -14.04
CA GLU A 80 -8.80 -3.35 -14.23
C GLU A 80 -7.48 -2.63 -14.54
N ALA A 81 -6.42 -3.08 -13.90
CA ALA A 81 -5.04 -2.69 -14.18
C ALA A 81 -4.24 -3.92 -14.59
N SER A 82 -3.91 -4.02 -15.86
CA SER A 82 -3.14 -5.13 -16.42
C SER A 82 -1.66 -4.78 -16.55
N ARG A 83 -0.85 -5.74 -16.97
CA ARG A 83 0.58 -5.55 -17.19
C ARG A 83 0.89 -4.26 -17.94
N GLY A 84 1.75 -3.42 -17.36
CA GLY A 84 2.15 -2.11 -17.89
C GLY A 84 1.22 -0.96 -17.49
N SER A 85 0.10 -1.23 -16.82
CA SER A 85 -0.75 -0.16 -16.28
C SER A 85 0.00 0.61 -15.20
N LEU A 86 0.05 1.92 -15.35
CA LEU A 86 0.63 2.86 -14.41
C LEU A 86 -0.46 3.77 -13.86
N MET A 87 -0.64 3.78 -12.55
CA MET A 87 -1.67 4.56 -11.86
C MET A 87 -1.04 5.46 -10.80
N CYS A 88 -1.56 6.68 -10.68
CA CYS A 88 -1.22 7.62 -9.63
C CYS A 88 -2.41 7.78 -8.68
N PHE A 89 -2.14 7.72 -7.39
CA PHE A 89 -3.06 8.00 -6.30
C PHE A 89 -2.61 9.30 -5.63
N PRO A 90 -3.24 10.44 -5.92
CA PRO A 90 -2.84 11.72 -5.33
C PRO A 90 -3.03 11.72 -3.82
N ALA A 91 -2.28 12.55 -3.12
CA ALA A 91 -2.41 12.71 -1.68
C ALA A 91 -3.84 13.10 -1.27
N GLY A 92 -4.32 12.51 -0.18
CA GLY A 92 -5.64 12.78 0.38
C GLY A 92 -6.78 11.95 -0.23
N PRO A 93 -8.05 12.30 0.06
CA PRO A 93 -9.21 11.46 -0.27
C PRO A 93 -9.39 11.11 -1.75
N ALA A 94 -8.92 11.98 -2.66
CA ALA A 94 -8.99 11.74 -4.10
C ALA A 94 -8.09 10.56 -4.54
N GLY A 95 -7.05 10.24 -3.77
CA GLY A 95 -6.16 9.10 -4.02
C GLY A 95 -6.57 7.82 -3.30
N ALA A 96 -7.74 7.76 -2.70
CA ALA A 96 -8.19 6.55 -2.02
C ALA A 96 -8.23 5.36 -2.98
N HIS A 97 -7.62 4.26 -2.55
CA HIS A 97 -7.51 3.08 -3.41
C HIS A 97 -7.47 1.77 -2.62
N LYS A 98 -7.76 0.69 -3.34
CA LYS A 98 -7.61 -0.70 -2.90
C LYS A 98 -7.24 -1.53 -4.10
N VAL A 99 -6.19 -2.32 -3.99
CA VAL A 99 -5.69 -3.20 -5.05
C VAL A 99 -5.99 -4.64 -4.68
N ALA A 100 -6.72 -5.37 -5.51
CA ALA A 100 -7.11 -6.75 -5.26
C ALA A 100 -6.83 -7.63 -6.48
N ASN A 101 -6.64 -8.92 -6.23
CA ASN A 101 -6.52 -9.94 -7.27
C ASN A 101 -7.72 -10.91 -7.23
N PRO A 102 -8.81 -10.64 -7.94
CA PRO A 102 -9.94 -11.56 -8.06
C PRO A 102 -9.70 -12.67 -9.08
N GLY A 103 -8.58 -12.63 -9.80
CA GLY A 103 -8.23 -13.57 -10.87
C GLY A 103 -7.75 -14.92 -10.36
N ALA A 104 -7.35 -15.79 -11.31
CA ALA A 104 -6.83 -17.12 -11.01
C ALA A 104 -5.28 -17.19 -10.99
N GLU A 105 -4.62 -16.17 -11.55
CA GLU A 105 -3.15 -16.08 -11.61
C GLU A 105 -2.63 -15.00 -10.67
N PRO A 106 -1.42 -15.13 -10.11
CA PRO A 106 -0.83 -14.10 -9.28
C PRO A 106 -0.66 -12.77 -10.02
N VAL A 107 -0.74 -11.67 -9.28
CA VAL A 107 -0.39 -10.33 -9.77
C VAL A 107 0.94 -9.90 -9.15
N LEU A 108 1.84 -9.43 -9.99
CA LEU A 108 3.10 -8.81 -9.57
C LEU A 108 3.02 -7.31 -9.83
N ALA A 109 3.26 -6.51 -8.80
CA ALA A 109 3.12 -5.06 -8.89
C ALA A 109 4.17 -4.32 -8.07
N LEU A 110 4.61 -3.16 -8.55
CA LEU A 110 5.38 -2.19 -7.80
C LEU A 110 4.44 -1.11 -7.27
N MET A 111 4.64 -0.73 -6.01
CA MET A 111 4.09 0.51 -5.47
C MET A 111 5.21 1.36 -4.87
N TRP A 112 5.09 2.68 -5.02
CA TRP A 112 6.03 3.60 -4.43
C TRP A 112 5.38 4.92 -4.00
N SER A 113 6.00 5.52 -3.00
CA SER A 113 5.67 6.84 -2.46
C SER A 113 6.91 7.51 -1.90
N SER A 114 6.78 8.72 -1.39
CA SER A 114 7.86 9.34 -0.61
C SER A 114 8.08 8.59 0.71
N ALA A 115 9.32 8.59 1.19
CA ALA A 115 9.70 7.96 2.46
C ALA A 115 9.54 8.93 3.65
N ARG A 116 8.54 9.81 3.63
CA ARG A 116 8.32 10.78 4.71
C ARG A 116 7.74 10.10 5.95
N GLU A 117 8.25 10.53 7.09
CA GLU A 117 7.75 10.15 8.41
C GLU A 117 7.47 11.40 9.26
N PRO A 118 6.42 11.40 10.07
CA PRO A 118 5.37 10.38 10.12
C PRO A 118 4.48 10.39 8.87
N SER A 119 4.06 9.21 8.44
CA SER A 119 3.01 9.08 7.42
C SER A 119 1.65 8.82 8.07
N VAL A 120 0.59 9.21 7.38
CA VAL A 120 -0.78 9.06 7.88
C VAL A 120 -1.64 8.39 6.82
N SER A 121 -2.23 7.25 7.19
CA SER A 121 -3.18 6.51 6.36
C SER A 121 -4.59 6.64 6.93
N VAL A 122 -5.57 6.89 6.08
CA VAL A 122 -6.98 6.96 6.47
C VAL A 122 -7.72 5.84 5.76
N TYR A 123 -8.54 5.10 6.50
CA TYR A 123 -9.31 3.94 6.04
C TYR A 123 -10.81 4.27 6.07
N PRO A 124 -11.39 4.78 4.96
CA PRO A 124 -12.77 5.26 4.96
C PRO A 124 -13.82 4.19 5.27
N ASP A 125 -13.60 2.95 4.81
CA ASP A 125 -14.57 1.86 4.99
C ASP A 125 -14.69 1.41 6.47
N SER A 126 -13.64 1.55 7.25
CA SER A 126 -13.58 1.12 8.66
C SER A 126 -13.54 2.28 9.65
N ASP A 127 -13.55 3.51 9.16
CA ASP A 127 -13.43 4.75 9.96
C ASP A 127 -12.19 4.74 10.87
N MET A 128 -11.06 4.25 10.33
CA MET A 128 -9.79 4.18 11.05
C MET A 128 -8.79 5.20 10.51
N LEU A 129 -7.78 5.50 11.33
CA LEU A 129 -6.63 6.33 11.01
C LEU A 129 -5.38 5.65 11.56
N GLY A 130 -4.40 5.46 10.71
CA GLY A 130 -3.07 4.99 11.06
C GLY A 130 -2.06 6.13 11.03
N VAL A 131 -1.20 6.21 12.04
CA VAL A 131 -0.02 7.09 12.06
C VAL A 131 1.21 6.21 12.20
N TRP A 132 2.15 6.37 11.28
CA TRP A 132 3.36 5.56 11.15
C TRP A 132 4.58 6.45 11.34
N ALA A 133 5.35 6.21 12.39
CA ALA A 133 6.51 7.01 12.76
C ALA A 133 7.68 6.08 13.14
N GLY A 134 8.44 5.62 12.17
CA GLY A 134 9.51 4.66 12.39
C GLY A 134 8.99 3.31 12.89
N GLU A 135 9.48 2.90 14.06
CA GLU A 135 9.01 1.67 14.74
C GLU A 135 7.70 1.90 15.52
N ASP A 136 7.36 3.16 15.80
CA ASP A 136 6.12 3.52 16.46
C ASP A 136 4.99 3.64 15.45
N HIS A 137 3.88 2.98 15.73
CA HIS A 137 2.67 3.15 14.95
C HIS A 137 1.43 3.07 15.84
N VAL A 138 0.42 3.82 15.45
CA VAL A 138 -0.88 3.85 16.14
C VAL A 138 -1.97 3.72 15.10
N ILE A 139 -2.93 2.81 15.33
CA ILE A 139 -4.15 2.72 14.54
C ILE A 139 -5.32 3.01 15.48
N LEU A 140 -6.10 4.03 15.16
CA LEU A 140 -7.21 4.53 15.96
C LEU A 140 -8.51 4.44 15.17
N ARG A 141 -9.62 4.19 15.86
CA ARG A 141 -10.94 4.43 15.29
C ARG A 141 -11.25 5.93 15.42
N ARG A 142 -11.55 6.60 14.32
CA ARG A 142 -11.72 8.07 14.30
C ARG A 142 -12.89 8.54 15.16
N ALA A 143 -14.00 7.80 15.16
CA ALA A 143 -15.16 8.13 15.98
C ALA A 143 -14.86 8.13 17.50
N ASP A 144 -13.95 7.26 17.95
CA ASP A 144 -13.61 7.10 19.37
C ASP A 144 -12.45 8.00 19.81
N GLY A 145 -11.69 8.55 18.85
CA GLY A 145 -10.47 9.34 19.12
C GLY A 145 -10.63 10.85 18.97
N HIS A 146 -11.84 11.36 18.74
CA HIS A 146 -12.05 12.80 18.60
C HIS A 146 -12.16 13.44 19.98
N VAL A 147 -11.16 14.22 20.33
CA VAL A 147 -11.11 15.00 21.58
C VAL A 147 -11.00 16.50 21.26
N ASP A 148 -11.40 17.35 22.19
CA ASP A 148 -11.17 18.79 22.08
C ASP A 148 -9.67 19.08 22.18
N TYR A 149 -9.18 20.09 21.46
CA TYR A 149 -7.77 20.46 21.45
C TYR A 149 -7.20 20.75 22.84
N TYR A 150 -8.03 21.24 23.76
CA TYR A 150 -7.65 21.57 25.12
C TYR A 150 -8.10 20.51 26.14
N GLU A 151 -8.63 19.37 25.71
CA GLU A 151 -9.04 18.31 26.61
C GLU A 151 -7.83 17.71 27.32
N GLY A 152 -7.83 17.84 28.67
CA GLY A 152 -6.76 17.33 29.52
C GLY A 152 -5.67 18.33 29.90
N GLU A 153 -5.77 19.60 29.46
CA GLU A 153 -4.86 20.67 29.86
C GLU A 153 -5.31 21.35 31.16
#